data_b44d7e47db91bab9916dad201880514f
#
_entry.id   b44d7e47db91bab9916dad201880514f
#
_cell.length_a   1.000
_cell.length_b   1.000
_cell.length_c   1.000
_cell.angle_alpha   90.00
_cell.angle_beta   90.00
_cell.angle_gamma   90.00
#
_symmetry.space_group_name_H-M   'P 1'
#
loop_
_entity.id
_entity.type
_entity.pdbx_description
1 polymer ?
#
loop_
_entity_poly.entity_id
_entity_poly.type
_entity_poly.pdbx_seq_one_letter_code
_entity_poly.pdbx_strand_id
1 'polypeptide(L)'
;MRTPLRATSGGRVTSAGKTGRAGKVLLSGVLAICLAGAMAVPTLPAEAAKPKPPVIPSKAAVERAKQAAASKAAQVGAIERQLAAAAARLEQLGVQSGIADEAYNGAVYRLQQAKAEAAAAAARAAEAQKTLAAQRQQIGRFAAASYQGGGDVAKLAPLFTAEGPQELLDSAGTAHSVSAAMQGSYLRFTATEVMTNLFKVQADQAVVKVKKATDEAAKAKKAAEAAEAAQSAAVTAIGVQRKQSIAQLATLQNISVQVAAQRQRGLEELARLRAAELAARKAAELKRRIAAREAAERRREAAEAAREAAQKAREEREQQKQNQDSGKKNPPKRHKPTPPRDNDGGNDGGSHGTRKGAQAAIDFAMRQLGDMYLWGATGPNRWDCSGLTQGAWEQAGVQLPHYSVAQYEQIQHIDEDELRPGDLIFWSLDPNDPGTIHHVAMYLGNGRMIHAPRTGKPVQIDSVYYWEPPDFFGRP
;
A
#
# COMPACT_ATOMS: atom_id res chain seq x y z
N MET A 1 1.09 37.57 38.74
CA MET A 1 1.03 37.47 40.22
C MET A 1 1.32 36.03 40.61
N ARG A 2 2.49 35.89 41.31
CA ARG A 2 2.84 34.91 42.35
C ARG A 2 2.65 33.41 42.09
N THR A 3 3.68 32.78 41.71
CA THR A 3 4.70 31.84 42.28
C THR A 3 4.35 31.14 43.63
N PRO A 4 5.19 30.19 44.08
CA PRO A 4 5.00 28.71 44.13
C PRO A 4 5.27 28.18 45.56
N LEU A 5 5.21 26.88 45.76
CA LEU A 5 5.81 26.14 46.91
C LEU A 5 6.19 24.74 46.45
N ARG A 6 7.38 24.35 46.38
CA ARG A 6 8.56 23.92 47.16
C ARG A 6 8.16 23.03 48.37
N ALA A 7 8.60 21.84 48.41
CA ALA A 7 9.80 21.14 48.84
C ALA A 7 9.40 20.03 49.79
N THR A 8 10.03 18.94 50.01
CA THR A 8 11.33 18.37 50.33
C THR A 8 11.04 16.95 50.82
N SER A 9 11.76 15.98 50.82
CA SER A 9 13.07 15.48 51.09
C SER A 9 12.99 13.97 51.02
N GLY A 10 13.84 13.17 50.54
CA GLY A 10 15.22 12.99 50.94
C GLY A 10 15.39 11.63 51.58
N GLY A 11 16.13 10.70 50.96
CA GLY A 11 16.43 9.41 51.56
C GLY A 11 17.34 8.54 50.71
N ARG A 12 18.61 8.88 50.70
CA ARG A 12 19.70 8.01 50.20
C ARG A 12 20.00 6.98 51.25
N VAL A 13 20.14 5.68 50.84
CA VAL A 13 21.06 4.77 51.54
C VAL A 13 21.79 3.92 50.49
N THR A 14 23.08 3.94 50.61
CA THR A 14 24.15 3.34 49.87
C THR A 14 24.37 1.85 50.30
N SER A 15 24.88 1.04 49.44
CA SER A 15 26.14 0.33 49.55
C SER A 15 26.15 -1.11 49.01
N ALA A 16 26.97 -1.36 47.99
CA ALA A 16 28.01 -2.38 47.85
C ALA A 16 27.62 -3.85 48.06
N GLY A 17 27.86 -4.74 47.18
CA GLY A 17 29.05 -5.11 46.50
C GLY A 17 29.13 -6.61 46.22
N LYS A 18 29.76 -6.96 45.12
CA LYS A 18 30.59 -8.15 44.86
C LYS A 18 29.97 -9.50 44.48
N THR A 19 30.15 -9.83 43.21
CA THR A 19 30.88 -11.00 42.66
C THR A 19 30.53 -12.40 43.12
N GLY A 20 30.22 -13.29 42.15
CA GLY A 20 30.70 -14.64 42.25
C GLY A 20 29.94 -15.73 41.50
N ARG A 21 30.46 -16.09 40.33
CA ARG A 21 30.72 -17.46 39.86
C ARG A 21 29.63 -18.55 39.79
N ALA A 22 29.61 -19.12 38.61
CA ALA A 22 29.06 -20.40 38.17
C ALA A 22 29.06 -21.53 39.24
N GLY A 23 27.93 -22.23 39.31
CA GLY A 23 27.80 -23.48 40.08
C GLY A 23 26.94 -24.47 39.32
N LYS A 24 27.59 -25.52 38.82
CA LYS A 24 27.02 -26.76 38.33
C LYS A 24 26.23 -27.43 39.47
N VAL A 25 24.98 -27.82 39.20
CA VAL A 25 24.25 -28.67 40.16
C VAL A 25 24.40 -30.12 39.72
N LEU A 26 25.10 -30.86 40.57
CA LEU A 26 25.20 -32.32 40.56
C LEU A 26 24.00 -32.92 41.30
N LEU A 27 23.48 -34.02 40.76
CA LEU A 27 22.60 -34.94 41.44
C LEU A 27 23.26 -35.43 42.72
N SER A 28 22.55 -35.35 43.86
CA SER A 28 22.93 -36.04 45.10
C SER A 28 21.75 -36.81 45.61
N GLY A 29 21.90 -38.14 45.56
CA GLY A 29 21.03 -39.08 46.21
C GLY A 29 21.14 -38.98 47.74
N VAL A 30 19.99 -39.00 48.40
CA VAL A 30 19.93 -39.08 49.86
C VAL A 30 20.00 -40.54 50.29
N LEU A 31 21.15 -40.94 50.88
CA LEU A 31 21.35 -42.18 51.54
C LEU A 31 20.99 -41.95 53.04
N ALA A 32 19.88 -42.47 53.49
CA ALA A 32 19.51 -42.44 54.89
C ALA A 32 20.17 -43.66 55.63
N ILE A 33 21.13 -43.35 56.50
CA ILE A 33 21.72 -44.29 57.39
C ILE A 33 20.88 -44.27 58.68
N CYS A 34 20.11 -45.33 58.93
CA CYS A 34 19.50 -45.58 60.25
C CYS A 34 20.44 -46.45 61.11
N LEU A 35 20.89 -45.87 62.24
CA LEU A 35 21.65 -46.57 63.26
C LEU A 35 20.70 -47.43 64.06
N ALA A 36 21.13 -48.68 64.26
CA ALA A 36 20.43 -49.75 64.96
C ALA A 36 20.35 -49.54 66.47
N GLY A 37 19.13 -49.61 66.99
CA GLY A 37 18.89 -49.95 68.40
C GLY A 37 18.25 -51.30 68.46
N ALA A 38 18.99 -52.27 68.99
CA ALA A 38 18.53 -53.65 69.19
C ALA A 38 17.57 -53.75 70.38
N MET A 39 16.27 -53.94 70.12
CA MET A 39 15.34 -54.53 71.04
C MET A 39 14.80 -55.84 70.46
N ALA A 40 15.11 -56.95 71.13
CA ALA A 40 14.60 -58.24 70.75
C ALA A 40 13.09 -58.33 71.04
N VAL A 41 12.30 -58.37 69.96
CA VAL A 41 10.88 -58.75 70.01
C VAL A 41 10.78 -60.15 69.40
N PRO A 42 10.03 -61.07 69.99
CA PRO A 42 9.92 -62.41 69.45
C PRO A 42 9.22 -62.40 68.12
N THR A 43 9.90 -62.88 67.11
CA THR A 43 9.38 -63.02 65.74
C THR A 43 8.37 -64.14 65.68
N LEU A 44 7.08 -63.78 65.57
CA LEU A 44 6.11 -64.74 65.03
C LEU A 44 6.44 -64.88 63.53
N PRO A 45 6.32 -66.05 62.92
CA PRO A 45 6.63 -66.26 61.54
C PRO A 45 5.65 -65.44 60.72
N ALA A 46 6.17 -64.39 60.03
CA ALA A 46 5.40 -63.62 59.00
C ALA A 46 5.11 -64.60 57.86
N GLU A 47 3.87 -65.08 57.84
CA GLU A 47 3.32 -65.79 56.69
C GLU A 47 3.50 -64.89 55.47
N ALA A 48 4.42 -65.23 54.56
CA ALA A 48 4.71 -64.52 53.37
C ALA A 48 3.40 -64.38 52.53
N ALA A 49 2.80 -63.24 52.54
CA ALA A 49 1.64 -62.96 51.72
C ALA A 49 1.94 -63.34 50.25
N LYS A 50 1.25 -64.34 49.77
CA LYS A 50 1.39 -64.79 48.35
C LYS A 50 1.24 -63.60 47.44
N PRO A 51 2.15 -63.38 46.50
CA PRO A 51 2.02 -62.30 45.54
C PRO A 51 0.66 -62.41 44.83
N LYS A 52 -0.15 -61.34 44.90
CA LYS A 52 -1.42 -61.32 44.21
C LYS A 52 -1.15 -61.63 42.73
N PRO A 53 -1.90 -62.52 42.11
CA PRO A 53 -1.70 -62.86 40.72
C PRO A 53 -1.89 -61.56 39.83
N PRO A 54 -1.10 -61.39 38.77
CA PRO A 54 -1.20 -60.24 37.90
C PRO A 54 -2.64 -60.12 37.35
N VAL A 55 -3.27 -58.97 37.57
CA VAL A 55 -4.62 -58.67 37.02
C VAL A 55 -4.49 -58.49 35.55
N ILE A 56 -4.79 -59.51 34.76
CA ILE A 56 -4.83 -59.45 33.31
C ILE A 56 -6.21 -58.87 32.90
N PRO A 57 -6.29 -57.65 32.27
CA PRO A 57 -7.56 -57.10 31.85
C PRO A 57 -8.25 -58.04 30.86
N SER A 58 -9.59 -58.20 30.98
CA SER A 58 -10.36 -58.98 30.02
C SER A 58 -10.31 -58.38 28.62
N LYS A 59 -10.46 -59.19 27.55
CA LYS A 59 -10.53 -58.69 26.16
C LYS A 59 -11.58 -57.58 26.02
N ALA A 60 -12.73 -57.70 26.66
CA ALA A 60 -13.79 -56.67 26.67
C ALA A 60 -13.33 -55.38 27.39
N ALA A 61 -12.50 -55.46 28.43
CA ALA A 61 -11.94 -54.26 29.07
C ALA A 61 -10.92 -53.55 28.16
N VAL A 62 -10.11 -54.31 27.43
CA VAL A 62 -9.15 -53.77 26.45
C VAL A 62 -9.88 -53.09 25.30
N GLU A 63 -10.93 -53.71 24.77
CA GLU A 63 -11.72 -53.10 23.67
C GLU A 63 -12.46 -51.84 24.14
N ARG A 64 -13.03 -51.80 25.33
CA ARG A 64 -13.61 -50.58 25.91
C ARG A 64 -12.58 -49.48 26.08
N ALA A 65 -11.37 -49.78 26.51
CA ALA A 65 -10.27 -48.83 26.65
C ALA A 65 -9.85 -48.26 25.26
N LYS A 66 -9.76 -49.11 24.23
CA LYS A 66 -9.48 -48.69 22.85
C LYS A 66 -10.56 -47.76 22.31
N GLN A 67 -11.84 -48.12 22.49
CA GLN A 67 -12.98 -47.27 22.06
C GLN A 67 -12.99 -45.91 22.79
N ALA A 68 -12.69 -45.90 24.12
CA ALA A 68 -12.59 -44.66 24.87
C ALA A 68 -11.41 -43.79 24.40
N ALA A 69 -10.26 -44.38 24.06
CA ALA A 69 -9.12 -43.68 23.50
C ALA A 69 -9.44 -43.12 22.11
N ALA A 70 -10.10 -43.89 21.26
CA ALA A 70 -10.54 -43.44 19.92
C ALA A 70 -11.56 -42.28 20.01
N SER A 71 -12.52 -42.35 20.95
CA SER A 71 -13.47 -41.25 21.20
C SER A 71 -12.78 -39.96 21.67
N LYS A 72 -11.80 -40.06 22.60
CA LYS A 72 -11.01 -38.88 23.01
C LYS A 72 -10.19 -38.30 21.87
N ALA A 73 -9.56 -39.14 21.05
CA ALA A 73 -8.81 -38.68 19.88
C ALA A 73 -9.73 -37.94 18.86
N ALA A 74 -10.95 -38.46 18.63
CA ALA A 74 -11.94 -37.80 17.77
C ALA A 74 -12.38 -36.44 18.32
N GLN A 75 -12.57 -36.30 19.63
CA GLN A 75 -12.90 -35.03 20.30
C GLN A 75 -11.76 -34.02 20.19
N VAL A 76 -10.51 -34.42 20.41
CA VAL A 76 -9.33 -33.60 20.23
C VAL A 76 -9.27 -33.07 18.78
N GLY A 77 -9.41 -33.97 17.80
CA GLY A 77 -9.39 -33.58 16.39
C GLY A 77 -10.55 -32.66 16.00
N ALA A 78 -11.72 -32.78 16.63
CA ALA A 78 -12.84 -31.85 16.41
C ALA A 78 -12.52 -30.46 16.94
N ILE A 79 -11.95 -30.33 18.14
CA ILE A 79 -11.56 -29.04 18.74
C ILE A 79 -10.45 -28.38 17.92
N GLU A 80 -9.44 -29.14 17.48
CA GLU A 80 -8.36 -28.62 16.64
C GLU A 80 -8.90 -28.08 15.30
N ARG A 81 -9.85 -28.75 14.66
CA ARG A 81 -10.53 -28.24 13.45
C ARG A 81 -11.33 -26.98 13.72
N GLN A 82 -12.05 -26.89 14.85
CA GLN A 82 -12.76 -25.68 15.24
C GLN A 82 -11.83 -24.50 15.44
N LEU A 83 -10.68 -24.71 16.09
CA LEU A 83 -9.67 -23.65 16.26
C LEU A 83 -9.07 -23.20 14.92
N ALA A 84 -8.80 -24.13 14.01
CA ALA A 84 -8.33 -23.80 12.66
C ALA A 84 -9.37 -23.01 11.85
N ALA A 85 -10.65 -23.43 11.91
CA ALA A 85 -11.75 -22.72 11.26
C ALA A 85 -11.95 -21.30 11.82
N ALA A 86 -11.82 -21.14 13.14
CA ALA A 86 -11.91 -19.85 13.80
C ALA A 86 -10.76 -18.91 13.39
N ALA A 87 -9.53 -19.44 13.28
CA ALA A 87 -8.39 -18.68 12.77
C ALA A 87 -8.59 -18.24 11.32
N ALA A 88 -9.03 -19.14 10.43
CA ALA A 88 -9.35 -18.82 9.04
C ALA A 88 -10.45 -17.75 8.92
N ARG A 89 -11.46 -17.81 9.80
CA ARG A 89 -12.53 -16.78 9.83
C ARG A 89 -12.01 -15.40 10.21
N LEU A 90 -11.06 -15.32 11.17
CA LEU A 90 -10.43 -14.04 11.52
C LEU A 90 -9.61 -13.48 10.36
N GLU A 91 -8.86 -14.30 9.64
CA GLU A 91 -8.13 -13.86 8.45
C GLU A 91 -9.09 -13.35 7.36
N GLN A 92 -10.15 -14.09 7.06
CA GLN A 92 -11.16 -13.66 6.09
C GLN A 92 -11.80 -12.32 6.45
N LEU A 93 -12.19 -12.13 7.72
CA LEU A 93 -12.72 -10.85 8.18
C LEU A 93 -11.68 -9.74 8.14
N GLY A 94 -10.41 -10.08 8.38
CA GLY A 94 -9.29 -9.14 8.25
C GLY A 94 -9.13 -8.60 6.84
N VAL A 95 -9.19 -9.46 5.83
CA VAL A 95 -9.16 -9.05 4.42
C VAL A 95 -10.36 -8.17 4.08
N GLN A 96 -11.58 -8.56 4.51
CA GLN A 96 -12.78 -7.75 4.29
C GLN A 96 -12.71 -6.37 4.94
N SER A 97 -12.17 -6.29 6.16
CA SER A 97 -11.93 -5.01 6.83
C SER A 97 -10.90 -4.18 6.05
N GLY A 98 -9.75 -4.78 5.67
CA GLY A 98 -8.71 -4.08 4.90
C GLY A 98 -9.22 -3.50 3.57
N ILE A 99 -10.09 -4.24 2.86
CA ILE A 99 -10.77 -3.75 1.65
C ILE A 99 -11.62 -2.51 1.95
N ALA A 100 -12.40 -2.55 3.03
CA ALA A 100 -13.25 -1.43 3.42
C ALA A 100 -12.43 -0.21 3.91
N ASP A 101 -11.34 -0.47 4.60
CA ASP A 101 -10.40 0.54 5.10
C ASP A 101 -9.72 1.28 3.94
N GLU A 102 -9.18 0.55 2.97
CA GLU A 102 -8.56 1.14 1.78
C GLU A 102 -9.58 1.82 0.86
N ALA A 103 -10.80 1.32 0.77
CA ALA A 103 -11.87 2.02 0.06
C ALA A 103 -12.19 3.38 0.70
N TYR A 104 -12.15 3.48 2.03
CA TYR A 104 -12.28 4.75 2.75
C TYR A 104 -11.08 5.67 2.52
N ASN A 105 -9.84 5.17 2.65
CA ASN A 105 -8.63 5.95 2.40
C ASN A 105 -8.64 6.50 0.97
N GLY A 106 -9.01 5.69 -0.01
CA GLY A 106 -9.17 6.11 -1.40
C GLY A 106 -10.27 7.17 -1.60
N ALA A 107 -11.39 7.06 -0.91
CA ALA A 107 -12.45 8.06 -0.97
C ALA A 107 -12.01 9.40 -0.35
N VAL A 108 -11.26 9.38 0.76
CA VAL A 108 -10.66 10.57 1.39
C VAL A 108 -9.63 11.20 0.46
N TYR A 109 -8.77 10.40 -0.16
CA TYR A 109 -7.78 10.87 -1.14
C TYR A 109 -8.44 11.59 -2.32
N ARG A 110 -9.45 10.97 -2.95
CA ARG A 110 -10.24 11.60 -4.03
C ARG A 110 -10.94 12.87 -3.59
N LEU A 111 -11.46 12.93 -2.36
CA LEU A 111 -12.06 14.14 -1.81
C LEU A 111 -11.04 15.27 -1.67
N GLN A 112 -9.82 14.97 -1.21
CA GLN A 112 -8.73 15.96 -1.12
C GLN A 112 -8.36 16.50 -2.51
N GLN A 113 -8.23 15.63 -3.51
CA GLN A 113 -7.99 16.02 -4.89
C GLN A 113 -9.11 16.91 -5.45
N ALA A 114 -10.37 16.51 -5.27
CA ALA A 114 -11.52 17.29 -5.71
C ALA A 114 -11.55 18.70 -5.07
N LYS A 115 -11.21 18.81 -3.79
CA LYS A 115 -11.09 20.10 -3.09
C LYS A 115 -9.98 20.97 -3.67
N ALA A 116 -8.82 20.39 -3.96
CA ALA A 116 -7.70 21.11 -4.58
C ALA A 116 -8.07 21.60 -6.00
N GLU A 117 -8.72 20.74 -6.82
CA GLU A 117 -9.23 21.12 -8.13
C GLU A 117 -10.26 22.26 -8.05
N ALA A 118 -11.19 22.19 -7.09
CA ALA A 118 -12.21 23.23 -6.90
C ALA A 118 -11.59 24.55 -6.48
N ALA A 119 -10.60 24.55 -5.58
CA ALA A 119 -9.87 25.76 -5.19
C ALA A 119 -9.13 26.38 -6.37
N ALA A 120 -8.46 25.59 -7.20
CA ALA A 120 -7.77 26.04 -8.39
C ALA A 120 -8.74 26.60 -9.45
N ALA A 121 -9.89 25.94 -9.65
CA ALA A 121 -10.93 26.42 -10.58
C ALA A 121 -11.55 27.74 -10.11
N ALA A 122 -11.85 27.84 -8.81
CA ALA A 122 -12.36 29.08 -8.22
C ALA A 122 -11.37 30.24 -8.35
N ALA A 123 -10.07 30.01 -8.13
CA ALA A 123 -9.03 31.02 -8.29
C ALA A 123 -8.95 31.52 -9.76
N ARG A 124 -9.00 30.60 -10.74
CA ARG A 124 -9.04 30.97 -12.18
C ARG A 124 -10.27 31.78 -12.55
N ALA A 125 -11.45 31.40 -12.05
CA ALA A 125 -12.68 32.13 -12.29
C ALA A 125 -12.64 33.54 -11.66
N ALA A 126 -12.12 33.67 -10.45
CA ALA A 126 -11.97 34.99 -9.80
C ALA A 126 -11.01 35.91 -10.54
N GLU A 127 -9.86 35.43 -11.01
CA GLU A 127 -8.90 36.23 -11.79
C GLU A 127 -9.48 36.66 -13.17
N ALA A 128 -10.21 35.74 -13.83
CA ALA A 128 -10.91 36.09 -15.08
C ALA A 128 -11.99 37.17 -14.86
N GLN A 129 -12.77 37.09 -13.78
CA GLN A 129 -13.75 38.11 -13.43
C GLN A 129 -13.10 39.49 -13.18
N LYS A 130 -11.96 39.50 -12.47
CA LYS A 130 -11.18 40.71 -12.21
C LYS A 130 -10.67 41.35 -13.53
N THR A 131 -10.14 40.50 -14.43
CA THR A 131 -9.70 40.96 -15.77
C THR A 131 -10.85 41.53 -16.59
N LEU A 132 -12.00 40.83 -16.59
CA LEU A 132 -13.21 41.30 -17.29
C LEU A 132 -13.69 42.65 -16.73
N ALA A 133 -13.70 42.81 -15.40
CA ALA A 133 -14.08 44.08 -14.76
C ALA A 133 -13.15 45.24 -15.14
N ALA A 134 -11.83 44.99 -15.19
CA ALA A 134 -10.84 45.98 -15.61
C ALA A 134 -11.05 46.41 -17.09
N GLN A 135 -11.29 45.44 -17.98
CA GLN A 135 -11.60 45.72 -19.41
C GLN A 135 -12.90 46.47 -19.56
N ARG A 136 -13.95 46.13 -18.81
CA ARG A 136 -15.23 46.87 -18.79
C ARG A 136 -15.04 48.32 -18.39
N GLN A 137 -14.23 48.58 -17.36
CA GLN A 137 -13.89 49.95 -16.93
C GLN A 137 -13.10 50.71 -18.01
N GLN A 138 -12.16 50.01 -18.71
CA GLN A 138 -11.40 50.62 -19.79
C GLN A 138 -12.31 51.05 -20.95
N ILE A 139 -13.21 50.17 -21.41
CA ILE A 139 -14.19 50.47 -22.46
C ILE A 139 -15.11 51.60 -21.99
N GLY A 140 -15.57 51.58 -20.73
CA GLY A 140 -16.40 52.66 -20.17
C GLY A 140 -15.69 54.02 -20.19
N ARG A 141 -14.39 54.09 -19.88
CA ARG A 141 -13.60 55.33 -19.98
C ARG A 141 -13.49 55.81 -21.42
N PHE A 142 -13.26 54.89 -22.39
CA PHE A 142 -13.27 55.28 -23.82
C PHE A 142 -14.62 55.82 -24.27
N ALA A 143 -15.72 55.19 -23.89
CA ALA A 143 -17.06 55.64 -24.23
C ALA A 143 -17.38 57.03 -23.62
N ALA A 144 -17.01 57.22 -22.35
CA ALA A 144 -17.19 58.53 -21.69
C ALA A 144 -16.37 59.66 -22.35
N ALA A 145 -15.09 59.38 -22.66
CA ALA A 145 -14.21 60.34 -23.34
C ALA A 145 -14.75 60.70 -24.75
N SER A 146 -15.26 59.71 -25.51
CA SER A 146 -15.87 59.94 -26.81
C SER A 146 -17.14 60.83 -26.71
N TYR A 147 -17.97 60.61 -25.69
CA TYR A 147 -19.16 61.40 -25.45
C TYR A 147 -18.84 62.85 -25.04
N GLN A 148 -17.87 63.04 -24.12
CA GLN A 148 -17.41 64.33 -23.64
C GLN A 148 -16.71 65.13 -24.73
N GLY A 149 -16.05 64.44 -25.68
CA GLY A 149 -15.41 65.09 -26.84
C GLY A 149 -16.39 65.56 -27.97
N GLY A 150 -17.71 65.55 -27.74
CA GLY A 150 -18.72 66.00 -28.69
C GLY A 150 -19.27 64.94 -29.64
N GLY A 151 -18.98 63.68 -29.43
CA GLY A 151 -19.53 62.55 -30.18
C GLY A 151 -19.21 62.58 -31.68
N ASP A 152 -20.19 62.21 -32.50
CA ASP A 152 -20.00 62.15 -33.97
C ASP A 152 -19.85 63.54 -34.64
N VAL A 153 -20.35 64.59 -34.00
CA VAL A 153 -20.20 65.94 -34.51
C VAL A 153 -18.75 66.43 -34.43
N ALA A 154 -18.01 66.08 -33.39
CA ALA A 154 -16.60 66.43 -33.25
C ALA A 154 -15.71 65.78 -34.33
N LYS A 155 -16.12 64.63 -34.86
CA LYS A 155 -15.40 63.97 -35.99
C LYS A 155 -15.41 64.79 -37.25
N LEU A 156 -16.37 65.70 -37.41
CA LEU A 156 -16.50 66.67 -38.58
C LEU A 156 -15.72 67.93 -38.33
N ALA A 157 -15.34 68.30 -37.12
CA ALA A 157 -14.63 69.53 -36.79
C ALA A 157 -13.33 69.71 -37.58
N PRO A 158 -12.48 68.73 -37.86
CA PRO A 158 -11.27 68.90 -38.66
C PRO A 158 -11.53 69.28 -40.07
N LEU A 159 -12.73 69.01 -40.65
CA LEU A 159 -13.12 69.44 -41.99
C LEU A 159 -13.30 70.98 -42.10
N PHE A 160 -13.56 71.65 -40.99
CA PHE A 160 -13.82 73.08 -40.92
C PHE A 160 -12.68 73.87 -40.24
N THR A 161 -11.75 73.18 -39.54
CA THR A 161 -10.71 73.85 -38.76
C THR A 161 -9.28 73.52 -39.22
N ALA A 162 -9.07 72.53 -40.11
CA ALA A 162 -7.74 72.16 -40.58
C ALA A 162 -7.14 73.27 -41.50
N GLU A 163 -5.90 73.65 -41.20
CA GLU A 163 -5.16 74.68 -41.96
C GLU A 163 -4.54 74.16 -43.28
N GLY A 164 -4.71 72.84 -43.58
CA GLY A 164 -4.20 72.22 -44.80
C GLY A 164 -4.48 70.74 -44.97
N PRO A 165 -4.20 70.16 -46.18
CA PRO A 165 -4.47 68.75 -46.47
C PRO A 165 -3.71 67.78 -45.56
N GLN A 166 -2.51 68.14 -45.08
CA GLN A 166 -1.69 67.32 -44.21
C GLN A 166 -2.32 67.12 -42.83
N GLU A 167 -2.83 68.20 -42.24
CA GLU A 167 -3.50 68.18 -40.94
C GLU A 167 -4.79 67.34 -40.97
N LEU A 168 -5.52 67.40 -42.07
CA LEU A 168 -6.67 66.55 -42.34
C LEU A 168 -6.31 65.07 -42.38
N LEU A 169 -5.23 64.70 -43.08
CA LEU A 169 -4.74 63.32 -43.15
C LEU A 169 -4.27 62.84 -41.81
N ASP A 170 -3.54 63.62 -41.03
CA ASP A 170 -3.06 63.28 -39.70
C ASP A 170 -4.23 63.11 -38.72
N SER A 171 -5.22 63.93 -38.78
CA SER A 171 -6.46 63.84 -37.98
C SER A 171 -7.26 62.58 -38.34
N ALA A 172 -7.43 62.30 -39.67
CA ALA A 172 -8.08 61.07 -40.13
C ALA A 172 -7.30 59.78 -39.68
N GLY A 173 -5.96 59.83 -39.79
CA GLY A 173 -5.08 58.75 -39.33
C GLY A 173 -5.20 58.46 -37.80
N THR A 174 -5.28 59.55 -37.02
CA THR A 174 -5.48 59.44 -35.55
C THR A 174 -6.86 58.89 -35.25
N ALA A 175 -7.92 59.34 -35.89
CA ALA A 175 -9.28 58.85 -35.73
C ALA A 175 -9.38 57.32 -36.08
N HIS A 176 -8.73 56.92 -37.18
CA HIS A 176 -8.64 55.50 -37.57
C HIS A 176 -7.92 54.63 -36.54
N SER A 177 -6.79 55.09 -36.03
CA SER A 177 -6.00 54.42 -35.03
C SER A 177 -6.76 54.22 -33.71
N VAL A 178 -7.49 55.26 -33.25
CA VAL A 178 -8.35 55.18 -32.05
C VAL A 178 -9.50 54.21 -32.29
N SER A 179 -10.14 54.26 -33.46
CA SER A 179 -11.23 53.36 -33.82
C SER A 179 -10.77 51.89 -33.83
N ALA A 180 -9.61 51.59 -34.42
CA ALA A 180 -9.01 50.28 -34.44
C ALA A 180 -8.65 49.78 -33.03
N ALA A 181 -8.11 50.66 -32.17
CA ALA A 181 -7.81 50.34 -30.78
C ALA A 181 -9.07 50.03 -29.94
N MET A 182 -10.16 50.77 -30.17
CA MET A 182 -11.46 50.51 -29.55
C MET A 182 -12.04 49.18 -30.00
N GLN A 183 -12.03 48.88 -31.29
CA GLN A 183 -12.47 47.59 -31.82
C GLN A 183 -11.66 46.43 -31.26
N GLY A 184 -10.33 46.56 -31.21
CA GLY A 184 -9.46 45.57 -30.60
C GLY A 184 -9.73 45.38 -29.12
N SER A 185 -10.05 46.44 -28.39
CA SER A 185 -10.43 46.35 -26.96
C SER A 185 -11.79 45.67 -26.75
N TYR A 186 -12.76 45.95 -27.63
CA TYR A 186 -14.07 45.29 -27.60
C TYR A 186 -13.97 43.78 -27.91
N LEU A 187 -13.20 43.40 -28.92
CA LEU A 187 -12.96 41.98 -29.24
C LEU A 187 -12.28 41.25 -28.09
N ARG A 188 -11.28 41.88 -27.45
CA ARG A 188 -10.65 41.31 -26.25
C ARG A 188 -11.64 41.16 -25.10
N PHE A 189 -12.49 42.14 -24.86
CA PHE A 189 -13.54 42.08 -23.85
C PHE A 189 -14.49 40.92 -24.11
N THR A 190 -15.01 40.78 -25.32
CA THR A 190 -15.93 39.70 -25.69
C THR A 190 -15.27 38.32 -25.51
N ALA A 191 -14.01 38.18 -25.94
CA ALA A 191 -13.26 36.93 -25.73
C ALA A 191 -13.05 36.62 -24.22
N THR A 192 -12.70 37.66 -23.42
CA THR A 192 -12.53 37.47 -21.96
C THR A 192 -13.86 37.17 -21.28
N GLU A 193 -14.97 37.70 -21.72
CA GLU A 193 -16.31 37.39 -21.20
C GLU A 193 -16.65 35.89 -21.41
N VAL A 194 -16.42 35.39 -22.63
CA VAL A 194 -16.62 33.96 -22.95
C VAL A 194 -15.73 33.07 -22.04
N MET A 195 -14.45 33.44 -21.91
CA MET A 195 -13.52 32.68 -21.04
C MET A 195 -13.93 32.74 -19.56
N THR A 196 -14.40 33.91 -19.08
CA THR A 196 -14.87 34.08 -17.71
C THR A 196 -16.08 33.20 -17.43
N ASN A 197 -17.03 33.14 -18.36
CA ASN A 197 -18.19 32.25 -18.24
C ASN A 197 -17.78 30.77 -18.26
N LEU A 198 -16.82 30.37 -19.10
CA LEU A 198 -16.28 29.02 -19.11
C LEU A 198 -15.65 28.65 -17.77
N PHE A 199 -14.79 29.50 -17.21
CA PHE A 199 -14.14 29.24 -15.91
C PHE A 199 -15.15 29.21 -14.76
N LYS A 200 -16.22 30.02 -14.81
CA LYS A 200 -17.32 29.93 -13.85
C LYS A 200 -18.00 28.55 -13.91
N VAL A 201 -18.35 28.09 -15.11
CA VAL A 201 -18.96 26.76 -15.27
C VAL A 201 -18.04 25.65 -14.76
N GLN A 202 -16.72 25.74 -15.03
CA GLN A 202 -15.74 24.79 -14.51
C GLN A 202 -15.66 24.80 -12.99
N ALA A 203 -15.71 25.99 -12.37
CA ALA A 203 -15.72 26.13 -10.92
C ALA A 203 -16.99 25.51 -10.30
N ASP A 204 -18.16 25.76 -10.89
CA ASP A 204 -19.44 25.19 -10.46
C ASP A 204 -19.42 23.65 -10.58
N GLN A 205 -18.88 23.11 -11.67
CA GLN A 205 -18.71 21.66 -11.86
C GLN A 205 -17.75 21.06 -10.83
N ALA A 206 -16.66 21.76 -10.48
CA ALA A 206 -15.72 21.30 -9.47
C ALA A 206 -16.37 21.25 -8.07
N VAL A 207 -17.25 22.19 -7.73
CA VAL A 207 -18.04 22.15 -6.48
C VAL A 207 -18.95 20.90 -6.44
N VAL A 208 -19.59 20.55 -7.57
CA VAL A 208 -20.40 19.33 -7.67
C VAL A 208 -19.55 18.07 -7.45
N LYS A 209 -18.34 18.04 -8.02
CA LYS A 209 -17.38 16.93 -7.78
C LYS A 209 -17.02 16.82 -6.30
N VAL A 210 -16.74 17.93 -5.61
CA VAL A 210 -16.45 17.93 -4.15
C VAL A 210 -17.63 17.36 -3.37
N LYS A 211 -18.86 17.77 -3.69
CA LYS A 211 -20.06 17.23 -3.03
C LYS A 211 -20.14 15.71 -3.22
N LYS A 212 -20.02 15.22 -4.45
CA LYS A 212 -20.04 13.80 -4.76
C LYS A 212 -18.95 13.03 -3.99
N ALA A 213 -17.71 13.51 -4.02
CA ALA A 213 -16.60 12.89 -3.29
C ALA A 213 -16.82 12.90 -1.77
N THR A 214 -17.48 13.93 -1.22
CA THR A 214 -17.85 14.00 0.20
C THR A 214 -18.87 12.91 0.56
N ASP A 215 -19.89 12.75 -0.26
CA ASP A 215 -20.93 11.73 -0.06
C ASP A 215 -20.34 10.31 -0.17
N GLU A 216 -19.42 10.09 -1.13
CA GLU A 216 -18.68 8.82 -1.28
C GLU A 216 -17.79 8.53 -0.07
N ALA A 217 -17.04 9.51 0.43
CA ALA A 217 -16.22 9.35 1.62
C ALA A 217 -17.05 9.05 2.87
N ALA A 218 -18.20 9.70 3.04
CA ALA A 218 -19.12 9.42 4.14
C ALA A 218 -19.71 8.00 4.06
N LYS A 219 -20.04 7.51 2.85
CA LYS A 219 -20.50 6.15 2.63
C LYS A 219 -19.41 5.12 2.92
N ALA A 220 -18.20 5.34 2.40
CA ALA A 220 -17.07 4.47 2.60
C ALA A 220 -16.68 4.40 4.09
N LYS A 221 -16.72 5.52 4.81
CA LYS A 221 -16.51 5.57 6.26
C LYS A 221 -17.47 4.65 7.01
N LYS A 222 -18.76 4.72 6.72
CA LYS A 222 -19.76 3.84 7.37
C LYS A 222 -19.51 2.36 7.09
N ALA A 223 -19.07 2.04 5.88
CA ALA A 223 -18.75 0.66 5.51
C ALA A 223 -17.50 0.16 6.27
N ALA A 224 -16.45 0.98 6.39
CA ALA A 224 -15.25 0.66 7.15
C ALA A 224 -15.56 0.50 8.66
N GLU A 225 -16.33 1.42 9.26
CA GLU A 225 -16.78 1.32 10.65
C GLU A 225 -17.58 0.02 10.90
N ALA A 226 -18.44 -0.38 9.97
CA ALA A 226 -19.22 -1.62 10.10
C ALA A 226 -18.33 -2.87 9.98
N ALA A 227 -17.38 -2.89 9.04
CA ALA A 227 -16.43 -3.99 8.86
C ALA A 227 -15.51 -4.13 10.07
N GLU A 228 -15.00 -3.02 10.60
CA GLU A 228 -14.18 -2.95 11.82
C GLU A 228 -14.94 -3.46 13.03
N ALA A 229 -16.19 -3.03 13.24
CA ALA A 229 -17.03 -3.51 14.34
C ALA A 229 -17.28 -5.01 14.26
N ALA A 230 -17.53 -5.54 13.05
CA ALA A 230 -17.73 -6.98 12.82
C ALA A 230 -16.44 -7.77 13.13
N GLN A 231 -15.28 -7.26 12.71
CA GLN A 231 -14.00 -7.89 12.98
C GLN A 231 -13.65 -7.85 14.47
N SER A 232 -13.82 -6.71 15.13
CA SER A 232 -13.55 -6.54 16.56
C SER A 232 -14.42 -7.48 17.42
N ALA A 233 -15.74 -7.58 17.08
CA ALA A 233 -16.62 -8.53 17.71
C ALA A 233 -16.18 -9.99 17.51
N ALA A 234 -15.76 -10.34 16.29
CA ALA A 234 -15.24 -11.68 15.99
C ALA A 234 -13.94 -11.99 16.75
N VAL A 235 -12.98 -11.04 16.84
CA VAL A 235 -11.75 -11.17 17.63
C VAL A 235 -12.09 -11.51 19.08
N THR A 236 -13.05 -10.80 19.67
CA THR A 236 -13.49 -11.02 21.05
C THR A 236 -14.14 -12.39 21.22
N ALA A 237 -15.13 -12.71 20.39
CA ALA A 237 -15.88 -13.97 20.48
C ALA A 237 -14.97 -15.21 20.26
N ILE A 238 -14.14 -15.16 19.21
CA ILE A 238 -13.19 -16.23 18.90
C ILE A 238 -12.10 -16.34 19.98
N GLY A 239 -11.69 -15.22 20.59
CA GLY A 239 -10.78 -15.21 21.73
C GLY A 239 -11.33 -15.97 22.93
N VAL A 240 -12.61 -15.81 23.25
CA VAL A 240 -13.31 -16.57 24.32
C VAL A 240 -13.41 -18.04 23.94
N GLN A 241 -13.90 -18.35 22.74
CA GLN A 241 -13.99 -19.72 22.24
C GLN A 241 -12.65 -20.45 22.26
N ARG A 242 -11.57 -19.76 21.85
CA ARG A 242 -10.21 -20.32 21.88
C ARG A 242 -9.77 -20.68 23.28
N LYS A 243 -10.00 -19.81 24.29
CA LYS A 243 -9.68 -20.12 25.69
C LYS A 243 -10.42 -21.36 26.19
N GLN A 244 -11.72 -21.48 25.88
CA GLN A 244 -12.54 -22.64 26.25
C GLN A 244 -12.04 -23.93 25.57
N SER A 245 -11.76 -23.87 24.27
CA SER A 245 -11.24 -24.99 23.48
C SER A 245 -9.88 -25.48 24.02
N ILE A 246 -8.98 -24.57 24.37
CA ILE A 246 -7.68 -24.90 24.96
C ILE A 246 -7.84 -25.58 26.34
N ALA A 247 -8.80 -25.11 27.17
CA ALA A 247 -9.09 -25.74 28.46
C ALA A 247 -9.65 -27.16 28.27
N GLN A 248 -10.54 -27.38 27.30
CA GLN A 248 -11.05 -28.71 26.95
C GLN A 248 -9.94 -29.65 26.45
N LEU A 249 -9.03 -29.15 25.58
CA LEU A 249 -7.86 -29.90 25.12
C LEU A 249 -6.96 -30.32 26.29
N ALA A 250 -6.71 -29.40 27.22
CA ALA A 250 -5.92 -29.69 28.42
C ALA A 250 -6.52 -30.85 29.23
N THR A 251 -7.84 -30.82 29.45
CA THR A 251 -8.56 -31.91 30.18
C THR A 251 -8.52 -33.22 29.40
N LEU A 252 -8.82 -33.21 28.10
CA LEU A 252 -8.84 -34.44 27.29
C LEU A 252 -7.46 -35.08 27.16
N GLN A 253 -6.40 -34.29 27.08
CA GLN A 253 -5.01 -34.76 26.95
C GLN A 253 -4.33 -34.98 28.29
N ASN A 254 -5.00 -34.65 29.42
CA ASN A 254 -4.45 -34.75 30.78
C ASN A 254 -3.13 -33.96 30.95
N ILE A 255 -3.11 -32.75 30.45
CA ILE A 255 -1.98 -31.79 30.51
C ILE A 255 -2.42 -30.48 31.12
N SER A 256 -1.47 -29.62 31.51
CA SER A 256 -1.82 -28.28 31.98
C SER A 256 -2.34 -27.41 30.84
N VAL A 257 -3.20 -26.44 31.16
CA VAL A 257 -3.72 -25.43 30.18
C VAL A 257 -2.57 -24.67 29.49
N GLN A 258 -1.49 -24.41 30.23
CA GLN A 258 -0.32 -23.73 29.68
C GLN A 258 0.38 -24.57 28.59
N VAL A 259 0.56 -25.88 28.84
CA VAL A 259 1.14 -26.80 27.83
C VAL A 259 0.23 -26.97 26.63
N ALA A 260 -1.10 -27.08 26.85
CA ALA A 260 -2.08 -27.13 25.76
C ALA A 260 -2.01 -25.85 24.90
N ALA A 261 -1.92 -24.68 25.52
CA ALA A 261 -1.79 -23.40 24.84
C ALA A 261 -0.47 -23.27 24.05
N GLN A 262 0.65 -23.76 24.61
CA GLN A 262 1.94 -23.77 23.92
C GLN A 262 1.91 -24.69 22.68
N ARG A 263 1.36 -25.90 22.85
CA ARG A 263 1.19 -26.86 21.76
C ARG A 263 0.34 -26.27 20.64
N GLN A 264 -0.79 -25.64 20.98
CA GLN A 264 -1.68 -25.06 20.00
C GLN A 264 -0.99 -23.92 19.22
N ARG A 265 -0.24 -23.04 19.90
CA ARG A 265 0.57 -22.01 19.23
C ARG A 265 1.61 -22.61 18.28
N GLY A 266 2.29 -23.67 18.70
CA GLY A 266 3.26 -24.35 17.85
C GLY A 266 2.63 -25.00 16.61
N LEU A 267 1.44 -25.60 16.74
CA LEU A 267 0.70 -26.17 15.61
C LEU A 267 0.24 -25.10 14.63
N GLU A 268 -0.25 -23.96 15.12
CA GLU A 268 -0.65 -22.83 14.29
C GLU A 268 0.54 -22.23 13.54
N GLU A 269 1.68 -22.05 14.21
CA GLU A 269 2.90 -21.55 13.57
C GLU A 269 3.41 -22.53 12.50
N LEU A 270 3.40 -23.82 12.78
CA LEU A 270 3.78 -24.84 11.79
C LEU A 270 2.83 -24.84 10.58
N ALA A 271 1.52 -24.68 10.81
CA ALA A 271 0.52 -24.58 9.74
C ALA A 271 0.77 -23.34 8.89
N ARG A 272 1.08 -22.19 9.51
CA ARG A 272 1.43 -20.95 8.84
C ARG A 272 2.69 -21.09 7.96
N LEU A 273 3.77 -21.68 8.51
CA LEU A 273 5.00 -21.91 7.76
C LEU A 273 4.77 -22.81 6.54
N ARG A 274 3.97 -23.87 6.70
CA ARG A 274 3.62 -24.77 5.58
C ARG A 274 2.76 -24.07 4.54
N ALA A 275 1.82 -23.24 4.96
CA ALA A 275 0.99 -22.45 4.04
C ALA A 275 1.86 -21.45 3.24
N ALA A 276 2.77 -20.73 3.91
CA ALA A 276 3.70 -19.81 3.26
C ALA A 276 4.63 -20.53 2.27
N GLU A 277 5.17 -21.70 2.62
CA GLU A 277 5.98 -22.50 1.71
C GLU A 277 5.20 -22.97 0.48
N LEU A 278 3.95 -23.42 0.68
CA LEU A 278 3.08 -23.81 -0.43
C LEU A 278 2.75 -22.64 -1.34
N ALA A 279 2.45 -21.47 -0.77
CA ALA A 279 2.20 -20.24 -1.54
C ALA A 279 3.43 -19.83 -2.35
N ALA A 280 4.63 -19.85 -1.75
CA ALA A 280 5.87 -19.57 -2.45
C ALA A 280 6.15 -20.52 -3.62
N ARG A 281 5.86 -21.83 -3.43
CA ARG A 281 6.00 -22.83 -4.53
C ARG A 281 5.02 -22.56 -5.67
N LYS A 282 3.75 -22.23 -5.37
CA LYS A 282 2.74 -21.88 -6.37
C LYS A 282 3.13 -20.60 -7.13
N ALA A 283 3.60 -19.57 -6.42
CA ALA A 283 4.08 -18.33 -7.05
C ALA A 283 5.26 -18.60 -8.01
N ALA A 284 6.24 -19.39 -7.57
CA ALA A 284 7.37 -19.78 -8.41
C ALA A 284 6.96 -20.59 -9.65
N GLU A 285 5.97 -21.49 -9.52
CA GLU A 285 5.42 -22.23 -10.65
C GLU A 285 4.69 -21.32 -11.64
N LEU A 286 3.86 -20.41 -11.14
CA LEU A 286 3.14 -19.43 -11.95
C LEU A 286 4.11 -18.54 -12.73
N LYS A 287 5.15 -17.99 -12.08
CA LYS A 287 6.22 -17.24 -12.75
C LYS A 287 6.86 -18.02 -13.89
N ARG A 288 7.22 -19.29 -13.65
CA ARG A 288 7.79 -20.16 -14.72
C ARG A 288 6.84 -20.31 -15.90
N ARG A 289 5.53 -20.43 -15.63
CA ARG A 289 4.51 -20.52 -16.69
C ARG A 289 4.38 -19.23 -17.48
N ILE A 290 4.37 -18.06 -16.79
CA ILE A 290 4.33 -16.75 -17.43
C ILE A 290 5.58 -16.54 -18.29
N ALA A 291 6.77 -16.71 -17.74
CA ALA A 291 8.03 -16.57 -18.47
C ALA A 291 8.12 -17.51 -19.70
N ALA A 292 7.59 -18.73 -19.59
CA ALA A 292 7.52 -19.66 -20.72
C ALA A 292 6.57 -19.18 -21.83
N ARG A 293 5.41 -18.58 -21.46
CA ARG A 293 4.46 -17.99 -22.42
C ARG A 293 5.10 -16.80 -23.15
N GLU A 294 5.68 -15.87 -22.43
CA GLU A 294 6.36 -14.71 -22.99
C GLU A 294 7.54 -15.10 -23.89
N ALA A 295 8.33 -16.09 -23.48
CA ALA A 295 9.39 -16.62 -24.32
C ALA A 295 8.86 -17.27 -25.60
N ALA A 296 7.71 -17.95 -25.54
CA ALA A 296 7.04 -18.50 -26.70
C ALA A 296 6.48 -17.42 -27.63
N GLU A 297 5.93 -16.36 -27.08
CA GLU A 297 5.40 -15.19 -27.80
C GLU A 297 6.53 -14.45 -28.51
N ARG A 298 7.61 -14.09 -27.82
CA ARG A 298 8.83 -13.51 -28.43
C ARG A 298 9.41 -14.37 -29.55
N ARG A 299 9.38 -15.70 -29.40
CA ARG A 299 9.82 -16.63 -30.50
C ARG A 299 8.89 -16.58 -31.71
N ARG A 300 7.57 -16.42 -31.49
CA ARG A 300 6.59 -16.27 -32.57
C ARG A 300 6.78 -14.96 -33.31
N GLU A 301 6.91 -13.85 -32.60
CA GLU A 301 7.17 -12.53 -33.18
C GLU A 301 8.49 -12.48 -33.94
N ALA A 302 9.56 -13.05 -33.40
CA ALA A 302 10.83 -13.16 -34.08
C ALA A 302 10.75 -14.03 -35.36
N ALA A 303 9.96 -15.13 -35.33
CA ALA A 303 9.75 -15.98 -36.52
C ALA A 303 8.89 -15.25 -37.56
N GLU A 304 7.92 -14.46 -37.18
CA GLU A 304 7.10 -13.64 -38.09
C GLU A 304 7.92 -12.52 -38.72
N ALA A 305 8.70 -11.77 -37.93
CA ALA A 305 9.63 -10.77 -38.44
C ALA A 305 10.67 -11.38 -39.43
N ALA A 306 11.19 -12.57 -39.13
CA ALA A 306 12.10 -13.27 -40.01
C ALA A 306 11.43 -13.70 -41.36
N ARG A 307 10.15 -14.09 -41.31
CA ARG A 307 9.36 -14.41 -42.53
C ARG A 307 9.12 -13.17 -43.37
N GLU A 308 8.74 -12.05 -42.76
CA GLU A 308 8.55 -10.75 -43.44
C GLU A 308 9.87 -10.27 -44.09
N ALA A 309 10.99 -10.33 -43.35
CA ALA A 309 12.30 -9.98 -43.89
C ALA A 309 12.71 -10.88 -45.06
N ALA A 310 12.44 -12.18 -44.96
CA ALA A 310 12.71 -13.12 -46.07
C ALA A 310 11.83 -12.86 -47.29
N GLN A 311 10.57 -12.43 -47.08
CA GLN A 311 9.65 -12.06 -48.15
C GLN A 311 10.11 -10.76 -48.84
N LYS A 312 10.47 -9.74 -48.12
CA LYS A 312 11.04 -8.50 -48.66
C LYS A 312 12.32 -8.75 -49.45
N ALA A 313 13.21 -9.57 -48.89
CA ALA A 313 14.44 -9.94 -49.61
C ALA A 313 14.20 -10.73 -50.90
N ARG A 314 13.11 -11.54 -51.02
CA ARG A 314 12.69 -12.18 -52.24
C ARG A 314 12.15 -11.17 -53.26
N GLU A 315 11.29 -10.26 -52.84
CA GLU A 315 10.73 -9.20 -53.67
C GLU A 315 11.83 -8.28 -54.24
N GLU A 316 12.81 -7.89 -53.40
CA GLU A 316 13.97 -7.09 -53.83
C GLU A 316 14.84 -7.87 -54.86
N ARG A 317 15.05 -9.16 -54.68
CA ARG A 317 15.77 -9.99 -55.64
C ARG A 317 15.00 -10.15 -56.97
N GLU A 318 13.70 -10.24 -56.95
CA GLU A 318 12.86 -10.28 -58.15
C GLU A 318 12.88 -8.92 -58.87
N GLN A 319 12.80 -7.80 -58.14
CA GLN A 319 12.95 -6.44 -58.71
C GLN A 319 14.35 -6.22 -59.30
N GLN A 320 15.41 -6.71 -58.64
CA GLN A 320 16.79 -6.65 -59.18
C GLN A 320 16.95 -7.50 -60.46
N LYS A 321 16.30 -8.65 -60.56
CA LYS A 321 16.30 -9.46 -61.77
C LYS A 321 15.55 -8.77 -62.94
N GLN A 322 14.40 -8.14 -62.69
CA GLN A 322 13.66 -7.35 -63.69
C GLN A 322 14.43 -6.12 -64.12
N ASN A 323 15.21 -5.47 -63.24
CA ASN A 323 16.06 -4.32 -63.60
C ASN A 323 17.36 -4.69 -64.32
N GLN A 324 17.85 -5.94 -64.19
CA GLN A 324 19.01 -6.44 -64.96
C GLN A 324 18.68 -6.80 -66.38
N ASP A 325 17.43 -7.10 -66.69
CA ASP A 325 16.98 -7.40 -68.06
C ASP A 325 16.73 -6.12 -68.89
N SER A 326 16.70 -4.93 -68.26
CA SER A 326 16.51 -3.61 -68.87
C SER A 326 17.80 -2.78 -68.93
N GLY A 327 18.93 -3.34 -69.24
CA GLY A 327 20.27 -2.81 -69.43
C GLY A 327 20.57 -1.34 -69.22
N LYS A 328 21.47 -1.03 -68.28
CA LYS A 328 22.71 -0.25 -68.49
C LYS A 328 23.52 -0.09 -67.18
N LYS A 329 24.83 -0.25 -67.37
CA LYS A 329 25.88 -0.25 -66.36
C LYS A 329 26.04 1.07 -65.66
N ASN A 330 26.12 1.03 -64.30
CA ASN A 330 27.03 1.88 -63.52
C ASN A 330 27.29 1.19 -62.12
N PRO A 331 28.54 1.13 -61.65
CA PRO A 331 28.86 0.39 -60.41
C PRO A 331 28.49 1.24 -59.15
N PRO A 332 27.97 0.60 -58.11
CA PRO A 332 27.62 1.31 -56.87
C PRO A 332 28.86 1.56 -56.01
N LYS A 333 29.01 2.79 -55.51
CA LYS A 333 29.96 3.17 -54.47
C LYS A 333 29.62 2.44 -53.17
N ARG A 334 30.61 1.74 -52.64
CA ARG A 334 30.57 1.08 -51.34
C ARG A 334 30.48 2.16 -50.24
N HIS A 335 29.36 2.20 -49.53
CA HIS A 335 29.25 2.84 -48.23
C HIS A 335 29.56 1.82 -47.15
N LYS A 336 30.57 2.09 -46.34
CA LYS A 336 30.90 1.37 -45.11
C LYS A 336 29.77 1.58 -44.08
N PRO A 337 29.29 0.56 -43.37
CA PRO A 337 28.35 0.77 -42.24
C PRO A 337 29.09 1.36 -41.07
N THR A 338 28.54 2.43 -40.53
CA THR A 338 28.92 3.02 -39.24
C THR A 338 28.23 2.20 -38.16
N PRO A 339 28.90 1.82 -37.06
CA PRO A 339 28.27 1.10 -35.97
C PRO A 339 27.26 2.00 -35.22
N PRO A 340 26.20 1.40 -34.64
CA PRO A 340 25.26 2.13 -33.84
C PRO A 340 25.96 2.73 -32.63
N ARG A 341 25.76 4.02 -32.41
CA ARG A 341 26.09 4.67 -31.13
C ARG A 341 25.04 4.28 -30.14
N ASP A 342 25.46 3.61 -29.08
CA ASP A 342 24.70 3.46 -27.86
C ASP A 342 24.37 4.87 -27.33
N ASN A 343 23.10 5.22 -27.36
CA ASN A 343 22.61 6.45 -26.77
C ASN A 343 22.07 6.08 -25.40
N ASP A 344 23.00 5.94 -24.46
CA ASP A 344 22.73 5.85 -23.04
C ASP A 344 22.44 7.26 -22.54
N GLY A 345 21.19 7.67 -22.70
CA GLY A 345 20.63 8.93 -22.22
C GLY A 345 19.51 8.65 -21.24
N GLY A 346 19.85 8.05 -20.12
CA GLY A 346 18.95 7.95 -18.96
C GLY A 346 18.61 9.34 -18.47
N ASN A 347 17.38 9.78 -18.73
CA ASN A 347 16.81 10.95 -18.06
C ASN A 347 16.22 10.50 -16.72
N ASP A 348 17.07 10.41 -15.69
CA ASP A 348 16.69 10.22 -14.31
C ASP A 348 16.10 11.51 -13.73
N GLY A 349 14.85 11.76 -14.02
CA GLY A 349 14.06 12.88 -13.49
C GLY A 349 12.97 12.45 -12.52
N GLY A 350 13.18 11.39 -11.73
CA GLY A 350 12.29 10.97 -10.66
C GLY A 350 13.09 10.76 -9.37
N SER A 351 12.69 11.37 -8.27
CA SER A 351 13.27 11.15 -6.93
C SER A 351 13.03 9.72 -6.49
N HIS A 352 13.81 8.77 -7.03
CA HIS A 352 13.83 7.40 -6.54
C HIS A 352 14.64 7.37 -5.24
N GLY A 353 14.04 6.82 -4.18
CA GLY A 353 14.66 6.71 -2.87
C GLY A 353 16.05 6.06 -2.97
N THR A 354 17.05 6.77 -2.47
CA THR A 354 18.42 6.25 -2.39
C THR A 354 18.46 5.07 -1.40
N ARG A 355 19.51 4.23 -1.46
CA ARG A 355 19.73 3.16 -0.45
C ARG A 355 19.68 3.68 1.00
N LYS A 356 20.13 4.92 1.24
CA LYS A 356 20.05 5.58 2.55
C LYS A 356 18.60 5.91 2.92
N GLY A 357 17.79 6.33 1.97
CA GLY A 357 16.37 6.60 2.16
C GLY A 357 15.60 5.33 2.53
N ALA A 358 15.82 4.23 1.80
CA ALA A 358 15.20 2.94 2.11
C ALA A 358 15.54 2.45 3.52
N GLN A 359 16.80 2.61 3.97
CA GLN A 359 17.19 2.23 5.33
C GLN A 359 16.50 3.10 6.38
N ALA A 360 16.36 4.41 6.17
CA ALA A 360 15.64 5.29 7.10
C ALA A 360 14.16 4.90 7.22
N ALA A 361 13.52 4.54 6.09
CA ALA A 361 12.15 4.05 6.08
C ALA A 361 12.00 2.71 6.84
N ILE A 362 12.91 1.77 6.62
CA ILE A 362 12.94 0.48 7.34
C ILE A 362 13.13 0.71 8.83
N ASP A 363 14.11 1.52 9.23
CA ASP A 363 14.41 1.80 10.63
C ASP A 363 13.21 2.46 11.33
N PHE A 364 12.48 3.32 10.64
CA PHE A 364 11.24 3.89 11.17
C PHE A 364 10.18 2.80 11.37
N ALA A 365 9.88 2.02 10.34
CA ALA A 365 8.88 0.96 10.41
C ALA A 365 9.20 -0.06 11.50
N MET A 366 10.47 -0.42 11.67
CA MET A 366 10.95 -1.33 12.72
C MET A 366 10.72 -0.81 14.13
N ARG A 367 10.75 0.51 14.34
CA ARG A 367 10.43 1.12 15.65
C ARG A 367 8.95 1.04 16.01
N GLN A 368 8.07 0.82 15.02
CA GLN A 368 6.63 0.69 15.23
C GLN A 368 6.20 -0.76 15.54
N LEU A 369 7.15 -1.71 15.58
CA LEU A 369 6.84 -3.10 15.93
C LEU A 369 6.11 -3.19 17.28
N GLY A 370 4.95 -3.84 17.28
CA GLY A 370 4.11 -3.99 18.46
C GLY A 370 3.00 -2.94 18.58
N ASP A 371 3.06 -1.84 17.83
CA ASP A 371 1.98 -0.85 17.79
C ASP A 371 0.73 -1.47 17.17
N MET A 372 -0.43 -1.26 17.83
CA MET A 372 -1.67 -1.90 17.40
C MET A 372 -2.21 -1.28 16.12
N TYR A 373 -2.71 -2.12 15.23
CA TYR A 373 -3.45 -1.66 14.04
C TYR A 373 -4.65 -0.78 14.45
N LEU A 374 -4.84 0.28 13.71
CA LEU A 374 -6.07 1.08 13.69
C LEU A 374 -6.31 1.61 12.28
N TRP A 375 -7.47 1.31 11.71
CA TRP A 375 -7.83 1.78 10.37
C TRP A 375 -7.85 3.32 10.28
N GLY A 376 -7.43 3.86 9.14
CA GLY A 376 -7.32 5.29 8.93
C GLY A 376 -6.23 5.97 9.75
N ALA A 377 -5.34 5.22 10.45
CA ALA A 377 -4.31 5.78 11.29
C ALA A 377 -2.95 5.90 10.58
N THR A 378 -2.32 7.07 10.78
CA THR A 378 -0.98 7.41 10.26
C THR A 378 0.03 7.65 11.37
N GLY A 379 -0.19 7.05 12.57
CA GLY A 379 0.70 7.18 13.73
C GLY A 379 0.23 8.21 14.76
N PRO A 380 1.05 8.53 15.79
CA PRO A 380 2.38 7.93 16.04
C PRO A 380 2.38 6.57 16.75
N ASN A 381 1.26 6.14 17.35
CA ASN A 381 1.17 4.95 18.21
C ASN A 381 0.28 3.84 17.62
N ARG A 382 -0.35 4.12 16.48
CA ARG A 382 -1.22 3.20 15.77
C ARG A 382 -1.12 3.45 14.29
N TRP A 383 -1.25 2.40 13.50
CA TRP A 383 -1.02 2.42 12.07
C TRP A 383 -2.04 1.55 11.34
N ASP A 384 -2.49 1.98 10.17
CA ASP A 384 -2.96 1.05 9.15
C ASP A 384 -1.85 0.72 8.15
N CYS A 385 -2.12 -0.11 7.15
CA CYS A 385 -1.10 -0.61 6.23
C CYS A 385 -0.45 0.52 5.41
N SER A 386 -1.25 1.37 4.77
CA SER A 386 -0.78 2.48 3.93
C SER A 386 -0.27 3.67 4.75
N GLY A 387 -0.77 3.87 5.98
CA GLY A 387 -0.26 4.85 6.92
C GLY A 387 1.14 4.52 7.44
N LEU A 388 1.42 3.24 7.72
CA LEU A 388 2.75 2.79 8.14
C LEU A 388 3.79 3.02 7.03
N THR A 389 3.48 2.67 5.80
CA THR A 389 4.38 2.88 4.65
C THR A 389 4.55 4.34 4.32
N GLN A 390 3.48 5.16 4.42
CA GLN A 390 3.53 6.61 4.30
C GLN A 390 4.48 7.22 5.33
N GLY A 391 4.25 6.95 6.63
CA GLY A 391 5.09 7.51 7.71
C GLY A 391 6.54 7.05 7.66
N ALA A 392 6.78 5.83 7.18
CA ALA A 392 8.13 5.30 7.00
C ALA A 392 8.89 6.02 5.87
N TRP A 393 8.28 6.20 4.71
CA TRP A 393 8.94 6.84 3.58
C TRP A 393 9.03 8.36 3.70
N GLU A 394 8.15 8.97 4.50
CA GLU A 394 8.27 10.39 4.88
C GLU A 394 9.62 10.67 5.57
N GLN A 395 10.16 9.73 6.36
CA GLN A 395 11.48 9.84 6.98
C GLN A 395 12.62 9.84 5.96
N ALA A 396 12.38 9.30 4.78
CA ALA A 396 13.30 9.32 3.66
C ALA A 396 13.11 10.55 2.74
N GLY A 397 12.14 11.43 3.06
CA GLY A 397 11.77 12.59 2.24
C GLY A 397 10.84 12.27 1.08
N VAL A 398 10.31 11.04 1.00
CA VAL A 398 9.35 10.63 -0.02
C VAL A 398 7.93 10.75 0.54
N GLN A 399 7.13 11.63 -0.06
CA GLN A 399 5.73 11.86 0.35
C GLN A 399 4.81 10.87 -0.38
N LEU A 400 4.40 9.83 0.32
CA LEU A 400 3.41 8.88 -0.18
C LEU A 400 2.00 9.28 0.28
N PRO A 401 0.96 9.09 -0.53
CA PRO A 401 -0.42 9.29 -0.09
C PRO A 401 -0.84 8.21 0.91
N HIS A 402 -1.81 8.52 1.79
CA HIS A 402 -2.43 7.56 2.70
C HIS A 402 -3.51 6.77 1.95
N TYR A 403 -3.11 5.99 0.96
CA TYR A 403 -3.96 5.12 0.13
C TYR A 403 -3.05 4.20 -0.71
N SER A 404 -3.18 2.89 -0.55
CA SER A 404 -2.27 1.90 -1.14
C SER A 404 -2.25 1.92 -2.67
N VAL A 405 -3.40 2.08 -3.34
CA VAL A 405 -3.48 2.22 -4.80
C VAL A 405 -2.67 3.43 -5.27
N ALA A 406 -2.88 4.60 -4.63
CA ALA A 406 -2.18 5.82 -5.02
C ALA A 406 -0.68 5.76 -4.66
N GLN A 407 -0.27 5.00 -3.64
CA GLN A 407 1.14 4.70 -3.39
C GLN A 407 1.73 3.93 -4.55
N TYR A 408 1.05 2.87 -5.02
CA TYR A 408 1.51 2.09 -6.17
C TYR A 408 1.58 2.93 -7.45
N GLU A 409 0.56 3.75 -7.73
CA GLU A 409 0.53 4.63 -8.91
C GLU A 409 1.65 5.68 -8.92
N GLN A 410 2.10 6.13 -7.74
CA GLN A 410 3.11 7.18 -7.60
C GLN A 410 4.55 6.68 -7.73
N ILE A 411 4.82 5.41 -7.44
CA ILE A 411 6.17 4.84 -7.32
C ILE A 411 6.60 4.11 -8.59
N GLN A 412 7.90 3.81 -8.70
CA GLN A 412 8.41 3.01 -9.81
C GLN A 412 7.91 1.57 -9.69
N HIS A 413 7.20 1.07 -10.68
CA HIS A 413 6.82 -0.34 -10.75
C HIS A 413 8.05 -1.20 -11.05
N ILE A 414 8.19 -2.31 -10.35
CA ILE A 414 9.30 -3.26 -10.47
C ILE A 414 8.76 -4.68 -10.50
N ASP A 415 9.58 -5.61 -10.97
CA ASP A 415 9.27 -7.03 -10.89
C ASP A 415 9.67 -7.62 -9.53
N GLU A 416 9.10 -8.78 -9.16
CA GLU A 416 9.36 -9.42 -7.86
C GLU A 416 10.85 -9.80 -7.68
N ASP A 417 11.58 -10.12 -8.76
CA ASP A 417 12.99 -10.47 -8.74
C ASP A 417 13.92 -9.24 -8.58
N GLU A 418 13.38 -8.03 -8.79
CA GLU A 418 14.07 -6.76 -8.53
C GLU A 418 13.92 -6.25 -7.09
N LEU A 419 13.11 -6.94 -6.25
CA LEU A 419 12.82 -6.53 -4.88
C LEU A 419 14.09 -6.31 -4.03
N ARG A 420 14.14 -5.16 -3.38
CA ARG A 420 15.18 -4.76 -2.43
C ARG A 420 14.55 -4.34 -1.11
N PRO A 421 15.25 -4.46 0.02
CA PRO A 421 14.75 -3.93 1.29
C PRO A 421 14.33 -2.46 1.17
N GLY A 422 13.12 -2.15 1.64
CA GLY A 422 12.46 -0.85 1.53
C GLY A 422 11.38 -0.79 0.44
N ASP A 423 11.47 -1.59 -0.62
CA ASP A 423 10.43 -1.63 -1.67
C ASP A 423 9.08 -2.00 -1.07
N LEU A 424 8.01 -1.56 -1.72
CA LEU A 424 6.64 -1.85 -1.32
C LEU A 424 6.07 -3.04 -2.10
N ILE A 425 5.31 -3.85 -1.40
CA ILE A 425 4.61 -5.02 -1.95
C ILE A 425 3.13 -4.89 -1.68
N PHE A 426 2.29 -5.29 -2.65
CA PHE A 426 0.87 -5.01 -2.65
C PHE A 426 0.05 -6.26 -2.96
N TRP A 427 -1.13 -6.36 -2.33
CA TRP A 427 -2.14 -7.40 -2.56
C TRP A 427 -3.41 -6.78 -3.10
N SER A 428 -4.01 -7.42 -4.09
CA SER A 428 -5.21 -6.95 -4.77
C SER A 428 -6.32 -8.01 -4.78
N LEU A 429 -7.51 -7.61 -5.19
CA LEU A 429 -8.62 -8.54 -5.47
C LEU A 429 -8.53 -9.13 -6.87
N ASP A 430 -7.91 -8.39 -7.80
CA ASP A 430 -7.66 -8.81 -9.17
C ASP A 430 -6.18 -8.52 -9.50
N PRO A 431 -5.35 -9.55 -9.75
CA PRO A 431 -3.93 -9.37 -10.05
C PRO A 431 -3.66 -8.64 -11.36
N ASN A 432 -4.69 -8.33 -12.16
CA ASN A 432 -4.57 -7.55 -13.39
C ASN A 432 -5.06 -6.10 -13.22
N ASP A 433 -5.62 -5.76 -12.06
CA ASP A 433 -6.18 -4.43 -11.79
C ASP A 433 -5.59 -3.84 -10.49
N PRO A 434 -4.57 -2.96 -10.60
CA PRO A 434 -4.00 -2.30 -9.42
C PRO A 434 -5.02 -1.40 -8.68
N GLY A 435 -6.11 -0.99 -9.33
CA GLY A 435 -7.20 -0.26 -8.67
C GLY A 435 -7.92 -1.07 -7.58
N THR A 436 -7.68 -2.38 -7.51
CA THR A 436 -8.24 -3.30 -6.52
C THR A 436 -7.28 -3.63 -5.37
N ILE A 437 -6.13 -2.96 -5.27
CA ILE A 437 -5.18 -3.11 -4.16
C ILE A 437 -5.88 -2.78 -2.84
N HIS A 438 -5.77 -3.68 -1.87
CA HIS A 438 -6.40 -3.57 -0.57
C HIS A 438 -5.42 -3.71 0.61
N HIS A 439 -4.14 -3.98 0.34
CA HIS A 439 -3.11 -4.06 1.35
C HIS A 439 -1.73 -3.72 0.79
N VAL A 440 -0.88 -3.13 1.64
CA VAL A 440 0.51 -2.80 1.34
C VAL A 440 1.41 -3.16 2.50
N ALA A 441 2.63 -3.60 2.19
CA ALA A 441 3.69 -3.87 3.17
C ALA A 441 5.04 -3.38 2.64
N MET A 442 6.00 -3.22 3.54
CA MET A 442 7.38 -2.91 3.19
C MET A 442 8.24 -4.19 3.21
N TYR A 443 8.95 -4.43 2.15
CA TYR A 443 9.87 -5.57 2.03
C TYR A 443 11.15 -5.36 2.86
N LEU A 444 11.55 -6.38 3.62
CA LEU A 444 12.74 -6.34 4.48
C LEU A 444 13.91 -7.17 3.95
N GLY A 445 13.73 -7.86 2.82
CA GLY A 445 14.69 -8.86 2.33
C GLY A 445 14.38 -10.28 2.84
N ASN A 446 14.98 -11.26 2.18
CA ASN A 446 14.88 -12.69 2.54
C ASN A 446 13.44 -13.22 2.66
N GLY A 447 12.54 -12.73 1.79
CA GLY A 447 11.14 -13.13 1.78
C GLY A 447 10.33 -12.65 3.00
N ARG A 448 10.79 -11.60 3.70
CA ARG A 448 10.14 -11.02 4.88
C ARG A 448 9.64 -9.62 4.59
N MET A 449 8.55 -9.26 5.24
CA MET A 449 7.93 -7.95 5.19
C MET A 449 7.61 -7.42 6.58
N ILE A 450 7.50 -6.10 6.72
CA ILE A 450 6.88 -5.45 7.87
C ILE A 450 5.58 -4.78 7.43
N HIS A 451 4.52 -4.97 8.20
CA HIS A 451 3.21 -4.41 7.91
C HIS A 451 2.36 -4.20 9.16
N ALA A 452 1.32 -3.38 9.04
CA ALA A 452 0.20 -3.30 9.97
C ALA A 452 -0.95 -4.12 9.38
N PRO A 453 -1.18 -5.39 9.85
CA PRO A 453 -2.00 -6.32 9.08
C PRO A 453 -3.51 -6.08 9.19
N ARG A 454 -4.04 -5.86 10.40
CA ARG A 454 -5.48 -5.71 10.65
C ARG A 454 -5.80 -5.51 12.13
N THR A 455 -7.02 -5.16 12.43
CA THR A 455 -7.54 -5.05 13.79
C THR A 455 -7.30 -6.31 14.62
N GLY A 456 -6.88 -6.08 15.84
CA GLY A 456 -6.49 -7.12 16.80
C GLY A 456 -5.08 -7.68 16.59
N LYS A 457 -4.33 -7.13 15.63
CA LYS A 457 -2.92 -7.44 15.40
C LYS A 457 -2.05 -6.19 15.51
N PRO A 458 -0.83 -6.32 16.01
CA PRO A 458 0.14 -5.23 15.97
C PRO A 458 0.86 -5.16 14.62
N VAL A 459 1.61 -4.09 14.40
CA VAL A 459 2.68 -4.03 13.41
C VAL A 459 3.64 -5.19 13.69
N GLN A 460 3.88 -6.01 12.69
CA GLN A 460 4.64 -7.25 12.84
C GLN A 460 5.44 -7.57 11.58
N ILE A 461 6.37 -8.53 11.73
CA ILE A 461 7.15 -9.04 10.61
C ILE A 461 6.63 -10.42 10.26
N ASP A 462 6.25 -10.59 8.99
CA ASP A 462 5.75 -11.85 8.45
C ASP A 462 6.50 -12.24 7.16
N SER A 463 6.21 -13.45 6.65
CA SER A 463 6.59 -13.85 5.30
C SER A 463 5.80 -13.04 4.28
N VAL A 464 6.40 -12.69 3.14
CA VAL A 464 5.67 -12.07 2.01
C VAL A 464 4.53 -12.96 1.50
N TYR A 465 4.58 -14.25 1.78
CA TYR A 465 3.52 -15.23 1.49
C TYR A 465 2.68 -15.55 2.74
N TYR A 466 2.42 -14.54 3.58
CA TYR A 466 1.72 -14.69 4.86
C TYR A 466 0.33 -15.32 4.71
N TRP A 467 -0.44 -14.89 3.72
CA TRP A 467 -1.75 -15.47 3.38
C TRP A 467 -1.87 -15.85 1.90
N GLU A 468 -1.41 -15.01 0.98
CA GLU A 468 -1.37 -15.28 -0.46
C GLU A 468 -0.17 -14.58 -1.09
N PRO A 469 0.24 -14.93 -2.32
CA PRO A 469 1.29 -14.19 -3.01
C PRO A 469 0.87 -12.74 -3.26
N PRO A 470 1.78 -11.76 -3.12
CA PRO A 470 1.53 -10.39 -3.55
C PRO A 470 1.42 -10.30 -5.08
N ASP A 471 0.65 -9.32 -5.56
CA ASP A 471 0.36 -9.14 -6.98
C ASP A 471 1.22 -8.07 -7.63
N PHE A 472 1.56 -7.00 -6.88
CA PHE A 472 2.27 -5.84 -7.40
C PHE A 472 3.44 -5.45 -6.50
N PHE A 473 4.46 -4.83 -7.12
CA PHE A 473 5.69 -4.42 -6.46
C PHE A 473 6.10 -3.03 -6.94
N GLY A 474 6.68 -2.22 -6.05
CA GLY A 474 7.10 -0.88 -6.44
C GLY A 474 8.18 -0.31 -5.53
N ARG A 475 8.95 0.63 -6.09
CA ARG A 475 10.07 1.30 -5.43
C ARG A 475 9.77 2.78 -5.27
N PRO A 476 9.58 3.24 -4.03
CA PRO A 476 9.46 4.66 -3.71
C PRO A 476 10.72 5.47 -3.94
#